data_95585e2783837bb3688dc88f83d42ad0
#
_entry.id   95585e2783837bb3688dc88f83d42ad0
#
_cell.length_a   1.000
_cell.length_b   1.000
_cell.length_c   1.000
_cell.angle_alpha   90.00
_cell.angle_beta   90.00
_cell.angle_gamma   90.00
#
_symmetry.space_group_name_H-M   'P 1'
#
loop_
_entity.id
_entity.type
_entity.pdbx_description
1 polymer ?
#
loop_
_entity_poly.entity_id
_entity_poly.type
_entity_poly.pdbx_seq_one_letter_code
_entity_poly.pdbx_strand_id
1 'polypeptide(L)'
;MTRISAPDHTPNRLGIVGATGWLGQGLGLNLLQKGLWRASELVILNRSGQMAGYADHPGVILARDMDEVQALCETIVLSVRPEDFPLPGFAPGNRLLISFMAAVPMARLAELAPLARIVRAMPNGGATSGTSYTPWLAGALDAGDV
;
A
#
# COMPACT_ATOMS: atom_id res chain seq x y z
N MET A 1 19.87 11.53 -35.87
CA MET A 1 18.63 11.53 -35.07
C MET A 1 18.94 11.04 -33.69
N THR A 2 18.98 11.93 -32.72
CA THR A 2 19.18 11.58 -31.33
C THR A 2 17.86 11.03 -30.79
N ARG A 3 17.80 9.75 -30.44
CA ARG A 3 16.66 9.22 -29.69
C ARG A 3 16.68 9.89 -28.32
N ILE A 4 15.72 10.76 -28.07
CA ILE A 4 15.43 11.19 -26.72
C ILE A 4 14.88 9.93 -26.01
N SER A 5 15.72 9.29 -25.20
CA SER A 5 15.24 8.25 -24.31
C SER A 5 14.16 8.88 -23.44
N ALA A 6 12.95 8.34 -23.46
CA ALA A 6 11.94 8.68 -22.49
C ALA A 6 12.57 8.52 -21.09
N PRO A 7 12.30 9.44 -20.14
CA PRO A 7 12.78 9.28 -18.79
C PRO A 7 12.37 7.89 -18.29
N ASP A 8 13.31 7.20 -17.70
CA ASP A 8 13.13 5.89 -17.11
C ASP A 8 12.08 6.04 -15.99
N HIS A 9 10.81 5.95 -16.36
CA HIS A 9 9.72 5.94 -15.40
C HIS A 9 9.79 4.60 -14.68
N THR A 10 10.56 4.58 -13.60
CA THR A 10 10.39 3.55 -12.60
C THR A 10 8.90 3.53 -12.25
N PRO A 11 8.17 2.46 -12.49
CA PRO A 11 6.75 2.45 -12.24
C PRO A 11 6.49 2.77 -10.78
N ASN A 12 5.66 3.77 -10.52
CA ASN A 12 5.23 4.11 -9.16
C ASN A 12 4.37 2.95 -8.64
N ARG A 13 5.00 2.02 -7.91
CA ARG A 13 4.32 0.84 -7.39
C ARG A 13 3.67 1.10 -6.06
N LEU A 14 2.47 0.56 -5.91
CA LEU A 14 1.71 0.53 -4.68
C LEU A 14 1.90 -0.82 -4.01
N GLY A 15 2.34 -0.81 -2.76
CA GLY A 15 2.39 -2.00 -1.91
C GLY A 15 1.17 -2.07 -1.00
N ILE A 16 0.53 -3.22 -0.90
CA ILE A 16 -0.53 -3.49 0.07
C ILE A 16 -0.07 -4.59 1.00
N VAL A 17 0.18 -4.25 2.25
CA VAL A 17 0.55 -5.18 3.31
C VAL A 17 -0.72 -5.60 4.05
N GLY A 18 -1.01 -6.90 4.07
CA GLY A 18 -2.30 -7.44 4.48
C GLY A 18 -3.32 -7.46 3.34
N ALA A 19 -2.85 -7.72 2.12
CA ALA A 19 -3.62 -7.61 0.88
C ALA A 19 -4.75 -8.64 0.73
N THR A 20 -4.74 -9.73 1.49
CA THR A 20 -5.79 -10.75 1.50
C THR A 20 -6.79 -10.59 2.63
N GLY A 21 -6.54 -9.66 3.54
CA GLY A 21 -7.54 -9.21 4.52
C GLY A 21 -8.68 -8.45 3.86
N TRP A 22 -9.78 -8.30 4.56
CA TRP A 22 -11.00 -7.70 4.01
C TRP A 22 -10.80 -6.31 3.39
N LEU A 23 -10.19 -5.38 4.12
CA LEU A 23 -9.94 -4.02 3.63
C LEU A 23 -8.85 -3.98 2.55
N GLY A 24 -7.74 -4.69 2.76
CA GLY A 24 -6.63 -4.71 1.81
C GLY A 24 -7.01 -5.35 0.48
N GLN A 25 -7.75 -6.43 0.50
CA GLN A 25 -8.26 -7.07 -0.71
C GLN A 25 -9.30 -6.21 -1.42
N GLY A 26 -10.21 -5.58 -0.67
CA GLY A 26 -11.18 -4.65 -1.21
C GLY A 26 -10.51 -3.49 -1.95
N LEU A 27 -9.50 -2.88 -1.36
CA LEU A 27 -8.72 -1.83 -2.01
C LEU A 27 -8.03 -2.35 -3.28
N GLY A 28 -7.26 -3.41 -3.17
CA GLY A 28 -6.45 -3.92 -4.28
C GLY A 28 -7.28 -4.33 -5.49
N LEU A 29 -8.36 -5.08 -5.28
CA LEU A 29 -9.24 -5.52 -6.35
C LEU A 29 -10.01 -4.36 -6.99
N ASN A 30 -10.48 -3.39 -6.19
CA ASN A 30 -11.15 -2.21 -6.74
C ASN A 30 -10.21 -1.36 -7.60
N LEU A 31 -8.97 -1.16 -7.18
CA LEU A 31 -7.98 -0.43 -7.98
C LEU A 31 -7.74 -1.09 -9.34
N LEU A 32 -7.63 -2.41 -9.37
CA LEU A 32 -7.44 -3.17 -10.60
C LEU A 32 -8.67 -3.15 -11.50
N GLN A 33 -9.86 -3.41 -10.93
CA GLN A 33 -11.12 -3.47 -11.68
C GLN A 33 -11.51 -2.11 -12.27
N LYS A 34 -11.21 -1.02 -11.58
CA LYS A 34 -11.47 0.35 -12.06
C LYS A 34 -10.39 0.89 -12.99
N GLY A 35 -9.33 0.11 -13.22
CA GLY A 35 -8.21 0.52 -14.08
C GLY A 35 -7.38 1.69 -13.52
N LEU A 36 -7.47 1.96 -12.21
CA LEU A 36 -6.71 3.01 -11.55
C LEU A 36 -5.26 2.62 -11.33
N TRP A 37 -5.00 1.32 -11.25
CA TRP A 37 -3.67 0.73 -11.10
C TRP A 37 -3.53 -0.48 -12.03
N ARG A 38 -2.37 -0.64 -12.64
CA ARG A 38 -2.06 -1.82 -13.45
C ARG A 38 -1.63 -2.96 -12.52
N ALA A 39 -1.89 -4.20 -12.91
CA ALA A 39 -1.45 -5.37 -12.16
C ALA A 39 0.07 -5.36 -11.90
N SER A 40 0.88 -4.98 -12.89
CA SER A 40 2.35 -4.89 -12.77
C SER A 40 2.85 -3.77 -11.83
N GLU A 41 1.97 -2.87 -11.42
CA GLU A 41 2.27 -1.76 -10.50
C GLU A 41 1.78 -2.04 -9.08
N LEU A 42 1.11 -3.17 -8.86
CA LEU A 42 0.60 -3.58 -7.55
C LEU A 42 1.46 -4.69 -6.96
N VAL A 43 1.98 -4.42 -5.77
CA VAL A 43 2.74 -5.38 -4.97
C VAL A 43 1.92 -5.75 -3.74
N ILE A 44 1.76 -7.01 -3.47
CA ILE A 44 1.01 -7.50 -2.31
C ILE A 44 1.92 -8.30 -1.38
N LEU A 45 1.67 -8.14 -0.09
CA LEU A 45 2.28 -8.95 0.96
C LEU A 45 1.19 -9.44 1.89
N ASN A 46 1.18 -10.73 2.17
CA ASN A 46 0.25 -11.34 3.11
C ASN A 46 0.91 -12.48 3.87
N ARG A 47 0.32 -12.86 5.00
CA ARG A 47 0.86 -13.90 5.88
C ARG A 47 0.87 -15.29 5.21
N SER A 48 -0.12 -15.58 4.38
CA SER A 48 -0.23 -16.90 3.73
C SER A 48 0.78 -17.13 2.62
N GLY A 49 1.37 -16.06 2.08
CA GLY A 49 2.24 -16.15 0.89
C GLY A 49 1.51 -16.59 -0.36
N GLN A 50 0.20 -16.39 -0.44
CA GLN A 50 -0.64 -16.81 -1.57
C GLN A 50 -1.29 -15.63 -2.27
N MET A 51 -1.59 -15.80 -3.56
CA MET A 51 -2.26 -14.79 -4.36
C MET A 51 -3.74 -14.61 -4.00
N ALA A 52 -4.37 -15.60 -3.37
CA ALA A 52 -5.78 -15.58 -2.96
C ALA A 52 -6.69 -14.92 -4.01
N GLY A 53 -7.45 -13.89 -3.67
CA GLY A 53 -8.38 -13.22 -4.57
C GLY A 53 -7.74 -12.49 -5.78
N TYR A 54 -6.43 -12.48 -5.91
CA TYR A 54 -5.71 -11.86 -7.03
C TYR A 54 -5.38 -12.84 -8.16
N ALA A 55 -5.87 -14.07 -8.11
CA ALA A 55 -5.55 -15.12 -9.10
C ALA A 55 -5.91 -14.73 -10.55
N ASP A 56 -6.95 -13.90 -10.73
CA ASP A 56 -7.36 -13.38 -12.04
C ASP A 56 -6.51 -12.20 -12.53
N HIS A 57 -5.52 -11.78 -11.74
CA HIS A 57 -4.61 -10.68 -12.04
C HIS A 57 -3.14 -11.15 -12.00
N PRO A 58 -2.69 -11.97 -12.97
CA PRO A 58 -1.40 -12.66 -12.90
C PRO A 58 -0.19 -11.72 -12.92
N GLY A 59 -0.37 -10.45 -13.31
CA GLY A 59 0.68 -9.44 -13.29
C GLY A 59 0.97 -8.85 -11.91
N VAL A 60 0.12 -9.10 -10.91
CA VAL A 60 0.33 -8.62 -9.53
C VAL A 60 1.56 -9.30 -8.93
N ILE A 61 2.40 -8.52 -8.27
CA ILE A 61 3.65 -8.99 -7.68
C ILE A 61 3.39 -9.44 -6.24
N LEU A 62 3.67 -10.71 -5.95
CA LEU A 62 3.63 -11.23 -4.58
C LEU A 62 5.02 -11.04 -3.94
N ALA A 63 5.12 -10.13 -2.97
CA ALA A 63 6.34 -9.92 -2.21
C ALA A 63 6.55 -11.03 -1.17
N ARG A 64 7.80 -11.35 -0.90
CA ARG A 64 8.21 -12.36 0.09
C ARG A 64 8.16 -11.82 1.52
N ASP A 65 8.50 -10.55 1.68
CA ASP A 65 8.69 -9.90 2.97
C ASP A 65 8.55 -8.37 2.85
N MET A 66 8.66 -7.70 3.97
CA MET A 66 8.57 -6.24 4.05
C MET A 66 9.73 -5.55 3.34
N ASP A 67 10.91 -6.13 3.34
CA ASP A 67 12.08 -5.57 2.64
C ASP A 67 11.82 -5.48 1.13
N GLU A 68 11.21 -6.52 0.55
CA GLU A 68 10.87 -6.51 -0.87
C GLU A 68 9.78 -5.48 -1.21
N VAL A 69 8.74 -5.35 -0.37
CA VAL A 69 7.74 -4.31 -0.54
C VAL A 69 8.38 -2.93 -0.55
N GLN A 70 9.24 -2.66 0.41
CA GLN A 70 9.93 -1.36 0.55
C GLN A 70 10.91 -1.10 -0.58
N ALA A 71 11.54 -2.13 -1.13
CA ALA A 71 12.42 -1.99 -2.28
C ALA A 71 11.69 -1.65 -3.58
N LEU A 72 10.45 -2.12 -3.73
CA LEU A 72 9.68 -2.01 -4.97
C LEU A 72 8.67 -0.85 -4.99
N CYS A 73 8.24 -0.36 -3.83
CA CYS A 73 7.08 0.53 -3.73
C CYS A 73 7.44 1.91 -3.19
N GLU A 74 6.85 2.94 -3.80
CA GLU A 74 6.89 4.34 -3.32
C GLU A 74 5.80 4.61 -2.28
N THR A 75 4.65 3.97 -2.44
CA THR A 75 3.50 4.07 -1.56
C THR A 75 3.16 2.71 -0.97
N ILE A 76 2.95 2.66 0.34
CA ILE A 76 2.66 1.42 1.07
C ILE A 76 1.40 1.60 1.90
N VAL A 77 0.41 0.74 1.66
CA VAL A 77 -0.79 0.64 2.49
C VAL A 77 -0.58 -0.45 3.54
N LEU A 78 -0.77 -0.09 4.80
CA LEU A 78 -0.72 -1.00 5.93
C LEU A 78 -2.15 -1.40 6.32
N SER A 79 -2.53 -2.63 6.03
CA SER A 79 -3.85 -3.19 6.29
C SER A 79 -3.76 -4.52 7.06
N VAL A 80 -2.81 -4.59 7.99
CA VAL A 80 -2.64 -5.71 8.92
C VAL A 80 -3.39 -5.45 10.22
N ARG A 81 -3.55 -6.50 11.03
CA ARG A 81 -4.09 -6.31 12.37
C ARG A 81 -3.10 -5.54 13.23
N PRO A 82 -3.57 -4.66 14.12
CA PRO A 82 -2.68 -3.86 14.98
C PRO A 82 -1.68 -4.70 15.80
N GLU A 83 -2.07 -5.87 16.25
CA GLU A 83 -1.21 -6.80 17.00
C GLU A 83 -0.08 -7.40 16.16
N ASP A 84 -0.19 -7.40 14.85
CA ASP A 84 0.83 -7.91 13.94
C ASP A 84 1.82 -6.80 13.50
N PHE A 85 1.60 -5.58 13.93
CA PHE A 85 2.43 -4.42 13.57
C PHE A 85 3.36 -4.00 14.73
N PRO A 86 4.64 -3.66 14.50
CA PRO A 86 5.32 -3.64 13.20
C PRO A 86 5.75 -5.02 12.71
N LEU A 87 5.74 -5.21 11.38
CA LEU A 87 6.25 -6.42 10.77
C LEU A 87 7.79 -6.46 10.82
N PRO A 88 8.39 -7.65 10.85
CA PRO A 88 9.85 -7.77 10.68
C PRO A 88 10.34 -7.03 9.45
N GLY A 89 11.44 -6.28 9.58
CA GLY A 89 12.02 -5.51 8.50
C GLY A 89 11.33 -4.17 8.20
N PHE A 90 10.31 -3.78 8.97
CA PHE A 90 9.62 -2.51 8.78
C PHE A 90 10.55 -1.31 8.96
N ALA A 91 10.95 -0.69 7.86
CA ALA A 91 11.79 0.51 7.78
C ALA A 91 11.51 1.25 6.46
N PRO A 92 10.36 1.94 6.34
CA PRO A 92 9.88 2.45 5.06
C PRO A 92 10.68 3.67 4.54
N GLY A 93 11.56 4.25 5.33
CA GLY A 93 12.29 5.46 4.95
C GLY A 93 11.34 6.63 4.69
N ASN A 94 11.55 7.36 3.60
CA ASN A 94 10.76 8.54 3.21
C ASN A 94 9.53 8.23 2.35
N ARG A 95 9.07 6.98 2.34
CA ARG A 95 7.91 6.55 1.54
C ARG A 95 6.61 7.12 2.09
N LEU A 96 5.59 7.15 1.25
CA LEU A 96 4.23 7.44 1.69
C LEU A 96 3.62 6.17 2.31
N LEU A 97 3.20 6.29 3.56
CA LEU A 97 2.48 5.24 4.28
C LEU A 97 1.01 5.63 4.43
N ILE A 98 0.14 4.71 4.07
CA ILE A 98 -1.30 4.86 4.29
C ILE A 98 -1.72 3.73 5.24
N SER A 99 -2.11 4.08 6.47
CA SER A 99 -2.50 3.10 7.48
C SER A 99 -4.01 2.98 7.59
N PHE A 100 -4.51 1.75 7.48
CA PHE A 100 -5.90 1.39 7.76
C PHE A 100 -6.08 0.81 9.18
N MET A 101 -5.01 0.79 9.98
CA MET A 101 -5.03 0.20 11.32
C MET A 101 -5.70 1.14 12.32
N ALA A 102 -6.90 0.80 12.79
CA ALA A 102 -7.70 1.64 13.67
C ALA A 102 -7.04 1.93 15.02
N ALA A 103 -6.37 0.96 15.61
CA ALA A 103 -5.81 1.04 16.96
C ALA A 103 -4.37 1.57 17.00
N VAL A 104 -3.76 1.91 15.86
CA VAL A 104 -2.40 2.44 15.80
C VAL A 104 -2.47 3.95 15.56
N PRO A 105 -2.18 4.78 16.56
CA PRO A 105 -2.27 6.23 16.43
C PRO A 105 -1.13 6.81 15.56
N MET A 106 -1.34 8.01 15.06
CA MET A 106 -0.35 8.74 14.24
C MET A 106 1.01 8.86 14.96
N ALA A 107 1.01 9.12 16.27
CA ALA A 107 2.24 9.24 17.05
C ALA A 107 3.06 7.94 17.04
N ARG A 108 2.42 6.79 17.11
CA ARG A 108 3.10 5.50 17.06
C ARG A 108 3.67 5.21 15.67
N LEU A 109 2.94 5.55 14.62
CA LEU A 109 3.44 5.43 13.25
C LEU A 109 4.65 6.33 13.01
N ALA A 110 4.59 7.58 13.48
CA ALA A 110 5.70 8.53 13.35
C ALA A 110 6.94 8.10 14.14
N GLU A 111 6.76 7.47 15.29
CA GLU A 111 7.85 6.89 16.09
C GLU A 111 8.57 5.77 15.34
N LEU A 112 7.81 4.86 14.72
CA LEU A 112 8.34 3.69 14.00
C LEU A 112 8.82 4.02 12.59
N ALA A 113 8.32 5.09 11.98
CA ALA A 113 8.64 5.53 10.63
C ALA A 113 8.88 7.04 10.59
N PRO A 114 9.95 7.54 11.24
CA PRO A 114 10.14 8.97 11.46
C PRO A 114 10.42 9.77 10.19
N LEU A 115 10.81 9.12 9.11
CA LEU A 115 11.08 9.76 7.81
C LEU A 115 9.92 9.63 6.83
N ALA A 116 8.91 8.81 7.15
CA ALA A 116 7.80 8.55 6.25
C ALA A 116 6.79 9.71 6.26
N ARG A 117 6.13 9.88 5.13
CA ARG A 117 4.93 10.70 5.01
C ARG A 117 3.75 9.80 5.33
N ILE A 118 2.93 10.16 6.29
CA ILE A 118 1.94 9.25 6.89
C ILE A 118 0.53 9.79 6.72
N VAL A 119 -0.35 8.95 6.21
CA VAL A 119 -1.80 9.14 6.19
C VAL A 119 -2.45 8.02 7.00
N ARG A 120 -3.34 8.35 7.91
CA ARG A 120 -4.28 7.38 8.49
C ARG A 120 -5.61 7.51 7.80
N ALA A 121 -6.15 6.40 7.36
CA ALA A 121 -7.46 6.34 6.71
C ALA A 121 -8.31 5.25 7.36
N MET A 122 -9.60 5.49 7.44
CA MET A 122 -10.56 4.60 8.11
C MET A 122 -11.66 4.18 7.13
N PRO A 123 -11.38 3.26 6.20
CA PRO A 123 -12.38 2.70 5.33
C PRO A 123 -13.47 1.97 6.12
N ASN A 124 -14.67 1.91 5.56
CA ASN A 124 -15.79 1.18 6.15
C ASN A 124 -16.21 -0.02 5.28
N GLY A 125 -17.33 -0.65 5.62
CA GLY A 125 -17.86 -1.81 4.90
C GLY A 125 -18.08 -1.63 3.40
N GLY A 126 -18.20 -0.40 2.92
CA GLY A 126 -18.26 -0.09 1.49
C GLY A 126 -16.95 -0.29 0.72
N ALA A 127 -15.85 -0.60 1.40
CA ALA A 127 -14.54 -0.77 0.75
C ALA A 127 -14.55 -1.90 -0.29
N THR A 128 -15.27 -3.00 -0.05
CA THR A 128 -15.36 -4.13 -0.98
C THR A 128 -16.14 -3.82 -2.24
N SER A 129 -17.13 -2.93 -2.17
CA SER A 129 -17.93 -2.48 -3.31
C SER A 129 -17.42 -1.18 -3.94
N GLY A 130 -16.37 -0.58 -3.38
CA GLY A 130 -15.84 0.69 -3.84
C GLY A 130 -16.70 1.90 -3.47
N THR A 131 -17.57 1.76 -2.46
CA THR A 131 -18.51 2.80 -1.98
C THR A 131 -18.18 3.27 -0.56
N SER A 132 -16.94 3.02 -0.08
CA SER A 132 -16.53 3.43 1.26
C SER A 132 -16.51 4.96 1.39
N TYR A 133 -17.09 5.46 2.46
CA TYR A 133 -16.74 6.78 2.99
C TYR A 133 -15.49 6.61 3.87
N THR A 134 -14.39 7.22 3.46
CA THR A 134 -13.09 7.00 4.08
C THR A 134 -12.55 8.31 4.66
N PRO A 135 -12.84 8.64 5.93
CA PRO A 135 -12.18 9.76 6.58
C PRO A 135 -10.68 9.48 6.72
N TRP A 136 -9.88 10.53 6.61
CA TRP A 136 -8.43 10.42 6.69
C TRP A 136 -7.80 11.60 7.43
N LEU A 137 -6.63 11.36 8.00
CA LEU A 137 -5.78 12.33 8.67
C LEU A 137 -4.35 12.18 8.14
N ALA A 138 -3.76 13.28 7.73
CA ALA A 138 -2.38 13.30 7.27
C ALA A 138 -1.44 13.98 8.27
N GLY A 139 -0.22 13.48 8.34
CA GLY A 139 0.93 14.19 8.87
C GLY A 139 1.51 15.16 7.83
N ALA A 140 2.82 15.40 7.86
CA ALA A 140 3.49 16.18 6.82
C ALA A 140 3.48 15.38 5.49
N LEU A 141 3.02 16.05 4.43
CA LEU A 141 2.95 15.48 3.07
C LEU A 141 3.75 16.35 2.11
N ASP A 142 4.23 15.73 1.03
CA ASP A 142 4.82 16.44 -0.10
C ASP A 142 3.74 16.85 -1.10
N ALA A 143 4.06 17.82 -1.96
CA ALA A 143 3.09 18.35 -2.93
C ALA A 143 2.54 17.29 -3.91
N GLY A 144 3.31 16.25 -4.20
CA GLY A 144 2.90 15.14 -5.05
C GLY A 144 2.00 14.09 -4.38
N ASP A 145 1.75 14.23 -3.07
CA ASP A 145 0.93 13.27 -2.31
C ASP A 145 -0.57 13.61 -2.33
N VAL A 146 -0.90 14.80 -2.81
CA VAL A 146 -2.27 15.35 -2.75
C VAL A 146 -2.98 15.26 -4.10
#